data_14b2b2ff6bec5cfb9441f09e9c69369c
#
_entry.id   14b2b2ff6bec5cfb9441f09e9c69369c
#
_cell.length_a   1.000
_cell.length_b   1.000
_cell.length_c   1.000
_cell.angle_alpha   90.00
_cell.angle_beta   90.00
_cell.angle_gamma   90.00
#
_symmetry.space_group_name_H-M   'P 1'
#
loop_
_entity.id
_entity.type
_entity.pdbx_description
1 polymer ?
#
loop_
_entity_poly.entity_id
_entity_poly.type
_entity_poly.pdbx_seq_one_letter_code
_entity_poly.pdbx_strand_id
1 'polypeptide(L)'
;MTRTEKLLAELIALPSVNPAFLPPRHPHAGEQRVADFLAANAARAGLEVELQKVLADGQRSRANVIVRLRPAGKIRQTILLAPHLDTVGADGTKFIPQRKHGRLHGRGACDTKGCVAAMLSALMELAGSKTRPAQTEIIFAG
;
A
#
# COMPACT_ATOMS: atom_id res chain seq x y z
N MET A 1 4.75 -9.26 -16.85
CA MET A 1 4.56 -8.80 -15.44
C MET A 1 3.11 -9.02 -15.05
N THR A 2 2.88 -9.68 -13.92
CA THR A 2 1.56 -9.80 -13.29
C THR A 2 1.08 -8.45 -12.79
N ARG A 3 -0.21 -8.34 -12.40
CA ARG A 3 -0.74 -7.13 -11.76
C ARG A 3 0.04 -6.79 -10.48
N THR A 4 0.33 -7.79 -9.66
CA THR A 4 1.08 -7.63 -8.41
C THR A 4 2.51 -7.13 -8.65
N GLU A 5 3.21 -7.67 -9.66
CA GLU A 5 4.55 -7.19 -10.02
C GLU A 5 4.55 -5.74 -10.51
N LYS A 6 3.53 -5.34 -11.29
CA LYS A 6 3.39 -3.94 -11.74
C LYS A 6 3.16 -3.02 -10.55
N LEU A 7 2.21 -3.38 -9.68
CA LEU A 7 1.89 -2.62 -8.48
C LEU A 7 3.12 -2.47 -7.57
N LEU A 8 3.90 -3.55 -7.39
CA LEU A 8 5.15 -3.49 -6.62
C LEU A 8 6.19 -2.56 -7.26
N ALA A 9 6.36 -2.62 -8.58
CA ALA A 9 7.29 -1.73 -9.28
C ALA A 9 6.91 -0.26 -9.09
N GLU A 10 5.64 0.07 -9.21
CA GLU A 10 5.12 1.43 -8.99
C GLU A 10 5.31 1.86 -7.53
N LEU A 11 5.06 0.97 -6.56
CA LEU A 11 5.30 1.26 -5.14
C LEU A 11 6.79 1.50 -4.83
N ILE A 12 7.72 0.74 -5.44
CA ILE A 12 9.16 0.96 -5.28
C ILE A 12 9.54 2.36 -5.79
N ALA A 13 8.96 2.80 -6.92
CA ALA A 13 9.21 4.09 -7.52
C ALA A 13 8.62 5.28 -6.72
N LEU A 14 7.82 5.02 -5.68
CA LEU A 14 7.27 6.01 -4.78
C LEU A 14 8.05 6.01 -3.46
N PRO A 15 9.04 6.88 -3.23
CA PRO A 15 9.74 6.96 -1.96
C PRO A 15 8.77 7.24 -0.80
N SER A 16 8.92 6.50 0.30
CA SER A 16 8.14 6.64 1.52
C SER A 16 9.02 6.49 2.76
N VAL A 17 10.16 7.19 2.75
CA VAL A 17 11.13 7.08 3.84
C VAL A 17 10.54 7.68 5.10
N ASN A 18 10.66 6.94 6.22
CA ASN A 18 10.23 7.44 7.51
C ASN A 18 10.96 8.75 7.83
N PRO A 19 10.24 9.84 8.14
CA PRO A 19 10.84 11.13 8.40
C PRO A 19 11.89 11.14 9.52
N ALA A 20 11.81 10.18 10.45
CA ALA A 20 12.82 10.04 11.51
C ALA A 20 14.24 9.74 10.99
N PHE A 21 14.37 9.27 9.76
CA PHE A 21 15.65 8.93 9.13
C PHE A 21 16.15 9.97 8.13
N LEU A 22 15.47 11.10 8.01
CA LEU A 22 15.80 12.12 7.00
C LEU A 22 15.81 13.53 7.58
N PRO A 23 16.59 14.45 6.97
CA PRO A 23 16.48 15.85 7.30
C PRO A 23 15.06 16.40 7.09
N PRO A 24 14.67 17.45 7.82
CA PRO A 24 13.36 18.09 7.64
C PRO A 24 13.09 18.45 6.18
N ARG A 25 11.85 18.19 5.72
CA ARG A 25 11.38 18.52 4.35
C ARG A 25 12.10 17.77 3.22
N HIS A 26 12.79 16.68 3.52
CA HIS A 26 13.41 15.85 2.46
C HIS A 26 12.35 15.35 1.46
N PRO A 27 12.62 15.38 0.14
CA PRO A 27 11.62 15.02 -0.89
C PRO A 27 11.16 13.55 -0.83
N HIS A 28 11.97 12.66 -0.26
CA HIS A 28 11.63 11.24 -0.10
C HIS A 28 10.89 10.92 1.20
N ALA A 29 10.72 11.92 2.09
CA ALA A 29 10.10 11.70 3.39
C ALA A 29 8.57 11.54 3.29
N GLY A 30 8.04 10.65 4.10
CA GLY A 30 6.61 10.48 4.36
C GLY A 30 5.90 9.52 3.42
N GLU A 31 4.84 8.95 3.94
CA GLU A 31 4.07 7.85 3.34
C GLU A 31 2.89 8.34 2.49
N GLN A 32 2.55 9.64 2.53
CA GLN A 32 1.33 10.19 1.92
C GLN A 32 1.16 9.80 0.45
N ARG A 33 2.21 9.90 -0.35
CA ARG A 33 2.12 9.55 -1.79
C ARG A 33 1.86 8.07 -2.04
N VAL A 34 2.33 7.20 -1.13
CA VAL A 34 2.01 5.76 -1.18
C VAL A 34 0.56 5.53 -0.76
N ALA A 35 0.09 6.18 0.30
CA ALA A 35 -1.30 6.09 0.74
C ALA A 35 -2.26 6.57 -0.37
N ASP A 36 -1.99 7.72 -1.01
CA ASP A 36 -2.78 8.25 -2.12
C ASP A 36 -2.81 7.31 -3.33
N PHE A 37 -1.67 6.73 -3.67
CA PHE A 37 -1.55 5.76 -4.75
C PHE A 37 -2.37 4.49 -4.49
N LEU A 38 -2.29 3.93 -3.27
CA LEU A 38 -3.06 2.76 -2.87
C LEU A 38 -4.56 3.06 -2.86
N ALA A 39 -4.96 4.21 -2.33
CA ALA A 39 -6.33 4.68 -2.31
C ALA A 39 -6.93 4.77 -3.73
N ALA A 40 -6.19 5.38 -4.66
CA ALA A 40 -6.63 5.52 -6.05
C ALA A 40 -6.77 4.16 -6.75
N ASN A 41 -5.85 3.21 -6.53
CA ASN A 41 -5.93 1.87 -7.10
C ASN A 41 -7.10 1.07 -6.54
N ALA A 42 -7.31 1.12 -5.22
CA ALA A 42 -8.42 0.45 -4.54
C ALA A 42 -9.77 0.99 -5.00
N ALA A 43 -9.93 2.31 -5.07
CA ALA A 43 -11.17 2.95 -5.53
C ALA A 43 -11.52 2.58 -6.98
N ARG A 44 -10.54 2.55 -7.88
CA ARG A 44 -10.74 2.09 -9.26
C ARG A 44 -11.17 0.63 -9.37
N ALA A 45 -10.83 -0.20 -8.39
CA ALA A 45 -11.28 -1.58 -8.30
C ALA A 45 -12.67 -1.75 -7.64
N GLY A 46 -13.32 -0.64 -7.26
CA GLY A 46 -14.64 -0.67 -6.62
C GLY A 46 -14.60 -1.05 -5.14
N LEU A 47 -13.45 -0.92 -4.48
CA LEU A 47 -13.31 -1.08 -3.04
C LEU A 47 -13.69 0.20 -2.31
N GLU A 48 -14.20 0.06 -1.09
CA GLU A 48 -14.45 1.19 -0.20
C GLU A 48 -13.12 1.69 0.38
N VAL A 49 -12.87 3.00 0.30
CA VAL A 49 -11.59 3.61 0.69
C VAL A 49 -11.80 4.77 1.64
N GLU A 50 -11.01 4.83 2.69
CA GLU A 50 -10.94 5.94 3.64
C GLU A 50 -9.48 6.34 3.82
N LEU A 51 -9.19 7.65 3.75
CA LEU A 51 -7.90 8.21 4.15
C LEU A 51 -8.06 8.83 5.54
N GLN A 52 -7.50 8.15 6.52
CA GLN A 52 -7.54 8.58 7.90
C GLN A 52 -6.34 9.50 8.19
N LYS A 53 -6.59 10.82 8.24
CA LYS A 53 -5.55 11.80 8.52
C LYS A 53 -5.03 11.66 9.93
N VAL A 54 -3.71 11.55 10.06
CA VAL A 54 -3.00 11.60 11.33
C VAL A 54 -2.34 12.97 11.43
N LEU A 55 -2.79 13.78 12.38
CA LEU A 55 -2.17 15.07 12.66
C LEU A 55 -0.88 14.83 13.47
N ALA A 56 0.26 15.15 12.88
CA ALA A 56 1.52 15.22 13.60
C ALA A 56 1.89 16.70 13.78
N ASP A 57 2.22 17.09 15.00
CA ASP A 57 2.62 18.45 15.33
C ASP A 57 3.74 18.96 14.43
N GLY A 58 3.44 20.03 13.66
CA GLY A 58 4.38 20.74 12.81
C GLY A 58 4.93 19.97 11.60
N GLN A 59 4.46 18.77 11.32
CA GLN A 59 4.90 17.95 10.19
C GLN A 59 3.84 17.86 9.08
N ARG A 60 4.27 17.43 7.87
CA ARG A 60 3.36 17.16 6.76
C ARG A 60 2.28 16.18 7.19
N SER A 61 1.05 16.44 6.75
CA SER A 61 -0.08 15.54 6.95
C SER A 61 0.32 14.10 6.55
N ARG A 62 0.11 13.18 7.46
CA ARG A 62 0.20 11.74 7.22
C ARG A 62 -1.20 11.17 7.16
N ALA A 63 -1.38 10.11 6.44
CA ALA A 63 -2.65 9.40 6.42
C ALA A 63 -2.42 7.90 6.46
N ASN A 64 -3.23 7.21 7.25
CA ASN A 64 -3.44 5.79 7.05
C ASN A 64 -4.44 5.62 5.89
N VAL A 65 -4.22 4.63 5.05
CA VAL A 65 -5.18 4.22 4.02
C VAL A 65 -5.92 2.98 4.49
N ILE A 66 -7.24 3.10 4.60
CA ILE A 66 -8.12 1.99 4.97
C ILE A 66 -8.89 1.58 3.73
N VAL A 67 -8.74 0.32 3.33
CA VAL A 67 -9.45 -0.26 2.19
C VAL A 67 -10.30 -1.41 2.69
N ARG A 68 -11.61 -1.42 2.33
CA ARG A 68 -12.55 -2.42 2.79
C ARG A 68 -13.13 -3.21 1.62
N LEU A 69 -13.08 -4.51 1.72
CA LEU A 69 -13.87 -5.43 0.93
C LEU A 69 -15.00 -5.97 1.79
N ARG A 70 -16.21 -5.45 1.56
CA ARG A 70 -17.38 -5.94 2.27
C ARG A 70 -17.85 -7.27 1.69
N PRO A 71 -18.34 -8.21 2.53
CA PRO A 71 -18.92 -9.46 2.05
C PRO A 71 -20.22 -9.24 1.27
N ALA A 72 -20.65 -10.25 0.56
CA ALA A 72 -21.95 -10.24 -0.13
C ALA A 72 -23.14 -10.24 0.84
N GLY A 73 -22.95 -10.82 2.04
CA GLY A 73 -23.99 -10.93 3.08
C GLY A 73 -23.61 -10.24 4.38
N LYS A 74 -24.24 -10.66 5.46
CA LYS A 74 -24.00 -10.10 6.81
C LYS A 74 -22.59 -10.44 7.30
N ILE A 75 -21.87 -9.44 7.81
CA ILE A 75 -20.54 -9.62 8.40
C ILE A 75 -20.63 -10.50 9.66
N ARG A 76 -19.90 -11.60 9.66
CA ARG A 76 -19.71 -12.49 10.81
C ARG A 76 -18.25 -12.58 11.24
N GLN A 77 -17.34 -12.19 10.35
CA GLN A 77 -15.90 -12.27 10.58
C GLN A 77 -15.22 -11.11 9.89
N THR A 78 -14.16 -10.59 10.48
CA THR A 78 -13.29 -9.56 9.88
C THR A 78 -11.85 -10.03 9.89
N ILE A 79 -11.17 -9.89 8.75
CA ILE A 79 -9.73 -10.11 8.60
C ILE A 79 -9.09 -8.74 8.45
N LEU A 80 -8.10 -8.44 9.28
CA LEU A 80 -7.29 -7.23 9.19
C LEU A 80 -5.92 -7.56 8.61
N LEU A 81 -5.55 -6.87 7.53
CA LEU A 81 -4.23 -6.87 6.91
C LEU A 81 -3.60 -5.51 7.18
N ALA A 82 -2.56 -5.45 8.01
CA ALA A 82 -1.99 -4.20 8.49
C ALA A 82 -0.48 -4.09 8.21
N PRO A 83 -0.05 -3.92 6.94
CA PRO A 83 1.34 -3.70 6.61
C PRO A 83 1.71 -2.23 6.85
N HIS A 84 2.98 -1.95 7.21
CA HIS A 84 3.49 -0.58 7.22
C HIS A 84 3.80 -0.09 5.80
N LEU A 85 3.76 1.22 5.58
CA LEU A 85 3.99 1.85 4.26
C LEU A 85 5.34 2.55 4.16
N ASP A 86 5.99 2.82 5.27
CA ASP A 86 7.28 3.50 5.31
C ASP A 86 8.44 2.56 4.95
N THR A 87 9.58 3.17 4.67
CA THR A 87 10.85 2.49 4.45
C THR A 87 11.97 3.22 5.19
N VAL A 88 13.10 2.54 5.39
CA VAL A 88 14.35 3.22 5.73
C VAL A 88 14.92 3.96 4.52
N GLY A 89 15.87 4.87 4.75
CA GLY A 89 16.55 5.63 3.70
C GLY A 89 17.33 4.75 2.73
N ALA A 90 17.59 5.31 1.55
CA ALA A 90 18.46 4.72 0.54
C ALA A 90 18.95 5.82 -0.42
N ASP A 91 20.00 5.51 -1.20
CA ASP A 91 20.35 6.34 -2.36
C ASP A 91 19.24 6.32 -3.42
N GLY A 92 19.19 7.36 -4.25
CA GLY A 92 18.09 7.55 -5.22
C GLY A 92 17.93 6.41 -6.22
N THR A 93 18.98 5.66 -6.51
CA THR A 93 18.94 4.53 -7.46
C THR A 93 18.12 3.36 -6.93
N LYS A 94 17.97 3.22 -5.62
CA LYS A 94 17.18 2.18 -4.98
C LYS A 94 15.67 2.39 -5.10
N PHE A 95 15.23 3.58 -5.48
CA PHE A 95 13.82 3.85 -5.81
C PHE A 95 13.49 3.63 -7.29
N ILE A 96 14.46 3.14 -8.07
CA ILE A 96 14.24 2.70 -9.45
C ILE A 96 14.06 1.18 -9.44
N PRO A 97 12.86 0.65 -9.72
CA PRO A 97 12.62 -0.79 -9.70
C PRO A 97 13.44 -1.50 -10.78
N GLN A 98 14.20 -2.52 -10.39
CA GLN A 98 15.03 -3.29 -11.31
C GLN A 98 14.62 -4.75 -11.31
N ARG A 99 14.34 -5.30 -12.50
CA ARG A 99 14.05 -6.72 -12.65
C ARG A 99 15.31 -7.47 -13.08
N LYS A 100 15.77 -8.40 -12.23
CA LYS A 100 16.95 -9.25 -12.50
C LYS A 100 16.69 -10.66 -12.00
N HIS A 101 17.02 -11.66 -12.81
CA HIS A 101 16.92 -13.09 -12.45
C HIS A 101 15.54 -13.49 -11.86
N GLY A 102 14.45 -13.00 -12.45
CA GLY A 102 13.08 -13.29 -11.99
C GLY A 102 12.67 -12.61 -10.69
N ARG A 103 13.49 -11.70 -10.15
CA ARG A 103 13.22 -10.93 -8.93
C ARG A 103 13.08 -9.44 -9.25
N LEU A 104 12.28 -8.75 -8.45
CA LEU A 104 12.16 -7.29 -8.48
C LEU A 104 12.95 -6.69 -7.31
N HIS A 105 13.91 -5.83 -7.63
CA HIS A 105 14.80 -5.19 -6.67
C HIS A 105 14.47 -3.72 -6.53
N GLY A 106 14.57 -3.20 -5.31
CA GLY A 106 14.40 -1.80 -4.97
C GLY A 106 14.13 -1.59 -3.48
N ARG A 107 14.16 -0.35 -3.01
CA ARG A 107 13.88 -0.04 -1.61
C ARG A 107 12.43 -0.39 -1.26
N GLY A 108 12.27 -1.19 -0.19
CA GLY A 108 10.98 -1.67 0.26
C GLY A 108 10.44 -2.89 -0.50
N ALA A 109 11.13 -3.42 -1.54
CA ALA A 109 10.63 -4.54 -2.33
C ALA A 109 10.28 -5.79 -1.49
N CYS A 110 11.06 -6.07 -0.44
CA CYS A 110 10.81 -7.14 0.51
C CYS A 110 10.07 -6.63 1.76
N ASP A 111 10.57 -5.56 2.34
CA ASP A 111 10.08 -4.99 3.59
C ASP A 111 9.59 -3.54 3.35
N THR A 112 8.28 -3.30 3.16
CA THR A 112 7.21 -4.31 3.10
C THR A 112 6.28 -4.09 1.89
N LYS A 113 6.70 -3.28 0.88
CA LYS A 113 5.91 -2.96 -0.33
C LYS A 113 5.50 -4.21 -1.12
N GLY A 114 6.29 -5.30 -1.03
CA GLY A 114 5.93 -6.58 -1.61
C GLY A 114 4.66 -7.17 -0.98
N CYS A 115 4.57 -7.15 0.35
CA CYS A 115 3.36 -7.56 1.07
C CYS A 115 2.19 -6.63 0.76
N VAL A 116 2.42 -5.30 0.74
CA VAL A 116 1.40 -4.30 0.36
C VAL A 116 0.82 -4.60 -1.03
N ALA A 117 1.69 -4.82 -2.02
CA ALA A 117 1.27 -5.14 -3.39
C ALA A 117 0.47 -6.45 -3.47
N ALA A 118 0.91 -7.48 -2.76
CA ALA A 118 0.22 -8.77 -2.74
C ALA A 118 -1.16 -8.67 -2.08
N MET A 119 -1.25 -8.04 -0.92
CA MET A 119 -2.50 -7.86 -0.17
C MET A 119 -3.51 -7.02 -0.97
N LEU A 120 -3.09 -5.87 -1.52
CA LEU A 120 -3.99 -5.03 -2.29
C LEU A 120 -4.41 -5.70 -3.61
N SER A 121 -3.50 -6.39 -4.30
CA SER A 121 -3.85 -7.14 -5.52
C SER A 121 -4.88 -8.21 -5.26
N ALA A 122 -4.77 -8.95 -4.15
CA ALA A 122 -5.73 -9.97 -3.75
C ALA A 122 -7.11 -9.36 -3.46
N LEU A 123 -7.16 -8.23 -2.73
CA LEU A 123 -8.41 -7.50 -2.48
C LEU A 123 -9.08 -7.03 -3.77
N MET A 124 -8.29 -6.46 -4.70
CA MET A 124 -8.80 -5.99 -6.00
C MET A 124 -9.33 -7.14 -6.86
N GLU A 125 -8.68 -8.31 -6.81
CA GLU A 125 -9.13 -9.51 -7.51
C GLU A 125 -10.44 -10.02 -6.92
N LEU A 126 -10.53 -10.13 -5.60
CA LEU A 126 -11.76 -10.53 -4.90
C LEU A 126 -12.91 -9.56 -5.14
N ALA A 127 -12.65 -8.26 -5.22
CA ALA A 127 -13.68 -7.26 -5.52
C ALA A 127 -14.33 -7.45 -6.89
N GLY A 128 -13.53 -7.84 -7.89
CA GLY A 128 -14.01 -8.13 -9.24
C GLY A 128 -14.54 -9.58 -9.44
N SER A 129 -14.40 -10.44 -8.44
CA SER A 129 -14.74 -11.86 -8.53
C SER A 129 -16.19 -12.12 -8.21
N LYS A 130 -16.76 -13.14 -8.89
CA LYS A 130 -18.06 -13.73 -8.52
C LYS A 130 -18.00 -14.50 -7.19
N THR A 131 -16.80 -14.84 -6.72
CA THR A 131 -16.54 -15.57 -5.47
C THR A 131 -16.21 -14.66 -4.30
N ARG A 132 -16.79 -13.47 -4.25
CA ARG A 132 -16.67 -12.54 -3.13
C ARG A 132 -17.03 -13.25 -1.82
N PRO A 133 -16.29 -13.07 -0.71
CA PRO A 133 -16.61 -13.69 0.57
C PRO A 133 -18.05 -13.43 0.99
N ALA A 134 -18.74 -14.48 1.46
CA ALA A 134 -20.16 -14.35 1.80
C ALA A 134 -20.39 -13.64 3.12
N GLN A 135 -19.52 -13.82 4.11
CA GLN A 135 -19.71 -13.35 5.49
C GLN A 135 -18.43 -12.76 6.12
N THR A 136 -17.32 -12.71 5.39
CA THR A 136 -16.04 -12.18 5.87
C THR A 136 -15.76 -10.82 5.25
N GLU A 137 -15.66 -9.80 6.09
CA GLU A 137 -15.08 -8.52 5.70
C GLU A 137 -13.56 -8.62 5.69
N ILE A 138 -12.89 -8.01 4.71
CA ILE A 138 -11.45 -7.90 4.69
C ILE A 138 -11.08 -6.42 4.70
N ILE A 139 -10.26 -6.02 5.66
CA ILE A 139 -9.77 -4.65 5.83
C ILE A 139 -8.27 -4.64 5.61
N PHE A 140 -7.81 -3.81 4.70
CA PHE A 140 -6.41 -3.44 4.57
C PHE A 140 -6.22 -2.08 5.24
N ALA A 141 -5.26 -1.98 6.16
CA ALA A 141 -4.91 -0.76 6.87
C ALA A 141 -3.40 -0.52 6.75
N GLY A 142 -3.00 0.47 5.98
CA GLY A 142 -1.60 0.80 5.73
C GLY A 142 -1.25 2.20 6.20
#